data_a322d8d0553fa3e22832898308c13550
#
_entry.id   a322d8d0553fa3e22832898308c13550
#
_cell.length_a   1.000
_cell.length_b   1.000
_cell.length_c   1.000
_cell.angle_alpha   90.00
_cell.angle_beta   90.00
_cell.angle_gamma   90.00
#
_symmetry.space_group_name_H-M   'P 1'
#
loop_
_entity.id
_entity.type
_entity.pdbx_description
1 polymer ?
#
loop_
_entity_poly.entity_id
_entity_poly.type
_entity_poly.pdbx_seq_one_letter_code
_entity_poly.pdbx_strand_id
1 'polypeptide(L)'
;TGRKKNVILTSNSKDNAVRLLDPYRANLEANGRIMAYYGKQELPGSWTEDEFTTKGKVSFRALGAGQSPRGSRNEAIRPDVLLVDDFDTDEDTKNPDIIQKRWDWWENALYPTRSISEPTLVIFCGNIIAKDCCVVRAGEMADSWDIVNIRDKNGFSTWPEKNSEEDIDRTLSKISKKAAQ
;
A
#
# COMPACT_ATOMS: atom_id res chain seq x y z
N THR A 1 14.60 -8.01 -11.23
CA THR A 1 15.90 -7.33 -11.25
C THR A 1 16.70 -7.52 -9.95
N GLY A 2 16.13 -8.05 -8.88
CA GLY A 2 16.79 -8.41 -7.62
C GLY A 2 17.37 -7.25 -6.80
N ARG A 3 17.00 -6.01 -7.10
CA ARG A 3 17.50 -4.83 -6.37
C ARG A 3 16.84 -4.67 -4.99
N LYS A 4 15.55 -5.02 -4.87
CA LYS A 4 14.80 -5.00 -3.62
C LYS A 4 14.54 -6.43 -3.16
N LYS A 5 14.65 -6.68 -1.87
CA LYS A 5 14.69 -8.03 -1.30
C LYS A 5 13.69 -8.29 -0.18
N ASN A 6 13.21 -7.23 0.46
CA ASN A 6 12.33 -7.39 1.63
C ASN A 6 11.19 -6.38 1.58
N VAL A 7 10.01 -6.85 1.21
CA VAL A 7 8.81 -6.06 0.95
C VAL A 7 7.81 -6.26 2.08
N ILE A 8 7.42 -5.18 2.72
CA ILE A 8 6.28 -5.18 3.65
C ILE A 8 5.12 -4.45 3.00
N LEU A 9 3.97 -5.09 2.99
CA LEU A 9 2.69 -4.52 2.60
C LEU A 9 1.85 -4.32 3.85
N THR A 10 1.28 -3.15 4.02
CA THR A 10 0.44 -2.84 5.19
C THR A 10 -0.83 -2.11 4.78
N SER A 11 -1.88 -2.34 5.56
CA SER A 11 -3.19 -1.71 5.41
C SER A 11 -3.81 -1.49 6.79
N ASN A 12 -5.02 -0.95 6.84
CA ASN A 12 -5.76 -0.70 8.09
C ASN A 12 -5.97 -1.97 8.94
N SER A 13 -5.99 -3.15 8.34
CA SER A 13 -6.16 -4.45 9.02
C SER A 13 -5.26 -5.52 8.40
N LYS A 14 -5.05 -6.63 9.14
CA LYS A 14 -4.31 -7.79 8.65
C LYS A 14 -4.96 -8.41 7.41
N ASP A 15 -6.28 -8.56 7.44
CA ASP A 15 -7.03 -9.18 6.32
C ASP A 15 -6.90 -8.36 5.04
N ASN A 16 -6.96 -7.03 5.14
CA ASN A 16 -6.77 -6.14 4.00
C ASN A 16 -5.32 -6.16 3.51
N ALA A 17 -4.33 -6.23 4.40
CA ALA A 17 -2.93 -6.39 4.01
C ALA A 17 -2.68 -7.72 3.29
N VAL A 18 -3.33 -8.82 3.71
CA VAL A 18 -3.27 -10.12 3.01
C VAL A 18 -3.91 -10.02 1.63
N ARG A 19 -5.10 -9.40 1.52
CA ARG A 19 -5.73 -9.15 0.21
C ARG A 19 -4.87 -8.31 -0.72
N LEU A 20 -4.13 -7.34 -0.18
CA LEU A 20 -3.17 -6.57 -0.97
C LEU A 20 -2.00 -7.43 -1.46
N LEU A 21 -1.59 -8.44 -0.69
CA LEU A 21 -0.51 -9.36 -1.02
C LEU A 21 -0.92 -10.44 -2.04
N ASP A 22 -2.18 -10.87 -2.02
CA ASP A 22 -2.70 -11.96 -2.87
C ASP A 22 -2.39 -11.82 -4.38
N PRO A 23 -2.58 -10.66 -5.03
CA PRO A 23 -2.25 -10.51 -6.45
C PRO A 23 -0.78 -10.75 -6.77
N TYR A 24 0.13 -10.40 -5.88
CA TYR A 24 1.56 -10.66 -6.06
C TYR A 24 1.84 -12.16 -6.01
N ARG A 25 1.29 -12.85 -5.01
CA ARG A 25 1.41 -14.30 -4.86
C ARG A 25 0.83 -15.04 -6.06
N ALA A 26 -0.42 -14.73 -6.42
CA ALA A 26 -1.11 -15.35 -7.56
C ALA A 26 -0.34 -15.19 -8.88
N ASN A 27 0.22 -14.01 -9.13
CA ASN A 27 1.04 -13.79 -10.33
C ASN A 27 2.36 -14.60 -10.30
N LEU A 28 3.01 -14.69 -9.15
CA LEU A 28 4.23 -15.48 -9.02
C LEU A 28 3.98 -17.01 -9.13
N GLU A 29 2.78 -17.47 -8.77
CA GLU A 29 2.34 -18.85 -8.86
C GLU A 29 1.91 -19.27 -10.27
N ALA A 30 1.10 -18.43 -10.95
CA ALA A 30 0.33 -18.85 -12.11
C ALA A 30 0.54 -18.03 -13.38
N ASN A 31 1.24 -16.89 -13.32
CA ASN A 31 1.44 -16.06 -14.52
C ASN A 31 2.46 -16.70 -15.46
N GLY A 32 2.00 -17.22 -16.60
CA GLY A 32 2.84 -17.91 -17.58
C GLY A 32 3.98 -17.06 -18.14
N ARG A 33 3.82 -15.73 -18.25
CA ARG A 33 4.89 -14.83 -18.68
C ARG A 33 5.99 -14.70 -17.63
N ILE A 34 5.59 -14.53 -16.36
CA ILE A 34 6.56 -14.50 -15.24
C ILE A 34 7.32 -15.82 -15.17
N MET A 35 6.61 -16.94 -15.28
CA MET A 35 7.22 -18.26 -15.26
C MET A 35 8.19 -18.49 -16.44
N ALA A 36 7.84 -18.03 -17.64
CA ALA A 36 8.70 -18.17 -18.82
C ALA A 36 9.99 -17.37 -18.70
N TYR A 37 9.94 -16.14 -18.15
CA TYR A 37 11.12 -15.28 -18.04
C TYR A 37 11.96 -15.49 -16.79
N TYR A 38 11.33 -15.86 -15.66
CA TYR A 38 11.99 -15.91 -14.36
C TYR A 38 11.94 -17.29 -13.71
N GLY A 39 11.28 -18.25 -14.34
CA GLY A 39 11.06 -19.59 -13.79
C GLY A 39 10.04 -19.59 -12.65
N LYS A 40 9.79 -20.79 -12.09
CA LYS A 40 8.91 -20.97 -10.93
C LYS A 40 9.51 -20.29 -9.71
N GLN A 41 8.76 -19.37 -9.10
CA GLN A 41 9.23 -18.54 -8.00
C GLN A 41 8.91 -19.08 -6.61
N GLU A 42 7.93 -19.96 -6.49
CA GLU A 42 7.55 -20.56 -5.22
C GLU A 42 8.72 -21.30 -4.55
N LEU A 43 9.00 -20.96 -3.29
CA LEU A 43 9.98 -21.67 -2.45
C LEU A 43 9.22 -22.57 -1.46
N PRO A 44 9.30 -23.90 -1.57
CA PRO A 44 8.62 -24.80 -0.67
C PRO A 44 8.99 -24.54 0.80
N GLY A 45 7.98 -24.54 1.68
CA GLY A 45 8.17 -24.29 3.12
C GLY A 45 8.22 -22.80 3.52
N SER A 46 8.17 -21.87 2.54
CA SER A 46 8.14 -20.43 2.79
C SER A 46 7.12 -19.74 1.90
N TRP A 47 5.89 -20.27 1.88
CA TRP A 47 4.83 -19.82 0.97
C TRP A 47 3.47 -19.86 1.67
N THR A 48 3.20 -18.86 2.51
CA THR A 48 1.92 -18.70 3.23
C THR A 48 1.08 -17.58 2.65
N GLU A 49 -0.13 -17.39 3.13
CA GLU A 49 -1.02 -16.32 2.66
C GLU A 49 -0.50 -14.93 3.01
N ASP A 50 0.11 -14.80 4.17
CA ASP A 50 0.53 -13.52 4.74
C ASP A 50 2.04 -13.27 4.66
N GLU A 51 2.82 -14.29 4.34
CA GLU A 51 4.27 -14.16 4.17
C GLU A 51 4.80 -15.24 3.22
N PHE A 52 5.63 -14.83 2.28
CA PHE A 52 6.33 -15.79 1.42
C PHE A 52 7.68 -15.25 0.96
N THR A 53 8.57 -16.19 0.64
CA THR A 53 9.88 -15.88 0.05
C THR A 53 10.02 -16.60 -1.29
N THR A 54 10.45 -15.87 -2.31
CA THR A 54 10.69 -16.41 -3.64
C THR A 54 12.01 -17.20 -3.70
N LYS A 55 12.18 -18.05 -4.71
CA LYS A 55 13.48 -18.69 -5.00
C LYS A 55 14.61 -17.70 -5.22
N GLY A 56 14.28 -16.48 -5.70
CA GLY A 56 15.22 -15.36 -5.82
C GLY A 56 15.54 -14.66 -4.50
N LYS A 57 15.10 -15.23 -3.36
CA LYS A 57 15.33 -14.65 -2.03
C LYS A 57 14.69 -13.27 -1.81
N VAL A 58 13.58 -12.99 -2.47
CA VAL A 58 12.75 -11.82 -2.20
C VAL A 58 11.63 -12.23 -1.28
N SER A 59 11.52 -11.61 -0.11
CA SER A 59 10.43 -11.86 0.83
C SER A 59 9.34 -10.81 0.71
N PHE A 60 8.12 -11.25 0.94
CA PHE A 60 6.91 -10.44 1.00
C PHE A 60 6.19 -10.76 2.30
N ARG A 61 5.74 -9.74 3.01
CA ARG A 61 5.00 -9.91 4.25
C ARG A 61 3.87 -8.90 4.37
N ALA A 62 2.68 -9.38 4.71
CA ALA A 62 1.52 -8.56 5.02
C ALA A 62 1.45 -8.26 6.51
N LEU A 63 1.26 -6.98 6.88
CA LEU A 63 1.06 -6.52 8.25
C LEU A 63 -0.17 -5.62 8.32
N GLY A 64 -1.05 -5.87 9.28
CA GLY A 64 -2.11 -4.91 9.61
C GLY A 64 -1.58 -3.80 10.53
N ALA A 65 -2.20 -2.62 10.47
CA ALA A 65 -1.91 -1.53 11.39
C ALA A 65 -1.99 -1.99 12.84
N GLY A 66 -1.02 -1.58 13.66
CA GLY A 66 -0.93 -1.96 15.08
C GLY A 66 -0.26 -3.31 15.35
N GLN A 67 -0.02 -4.16 14.35
CA GLN A 67 0.72 -5.41 14.55
C GLN A 67 2.22 -5.15 14.77
N SER A 68 2.88 -6.07 15.48
CA SER A 68 4.32 -5.94 15.68
C SER A 68 5.09 -6.18 14.36
N PRO A 69 5.84 -5.21 13.86
CA PRO A 69 6.70 -5.41 12.70
C PRO A 69 8.03 -6.09 13.07
N ARG A 70 8.22 -6.47 14.34
CA ARG A 70 9.45 -7.16 14.79
C ARG A 70 9.60 -8.48 14.07
N GLY A 71 10.85 -8.85 13.76
CA GLY A 71 11.15 -10.05 12.99
C GLY A 71 10.96 -9.90 11.48
N SER A 72 10.76 -8.68 10.99
CA SER A 72 10.59 -8.40 9.55
C SER A 72 11.89 -8.50 8.74
N ARG A 73 12.95 -9.05 9.30
CA ARG A 73 14.19 -9.29 8.56
C ARG A 73 14.06 -10.55 7.71
N ASN A 74 14.44 -10.44 6.44
CA ASN A 74 14.67 -11.58 5.58
C ASN A 74 16.17 -11.88 5.57
N GLU A 75 16.59 -12.95 6.24
CA GLU A 75 18.00 -13.22 6.54
C GLU A 75 18.64 -12.02 7.28
N ALA A 76 19.65 -11.37 6.69
CA ALA A 76 20.29 -10.16 7.23
C ALA A 76 19.69 -8.85 6.71
N ILE A 77 18.71 -8.92 5.79
CA ILE A 77 18.19 -7.76 5.06
C ILE A 77 16.99 -7.16 5.80
N ARG A 78 17.09 -5.89 6.15
CA ARG A 78 15.96 -5.10 6.67
C ARG A 78 14.96 -4.79 5.55
N PRO A 79 13.72 -4.45 5.88
CA PRO A 79 12.76 -3.97 4.88
C PRO A 79 13.35 -2.85 4.01
N ASP A 80 13.26 -3.04 2.71
CA ASP A 80 13.74 -2.11 1.68
C ASP A 80 12.64 -1.63 0.75
N VAL A 81 11.41 -2.16 0.93
CA VAL A 81 10.16 -1.63 0.38
C VAL A 81 9.09 -1.66 1.46
N LEU A 82 8.46 -0.53 1.71
CA LEU A 82 7.26 -0.40 2.53
C LEU A 82 6.13 0.10 1.62
N LEU A 83 5.11 -0.71 1.42
CA LEU A 83 3.90 -0.36 0.69
C LEU A 83 2.75 -0.25 1.68
N VAL A 84 2.18 0.94 1.79
CA VAL A 84 1.02 1.24 2.64
C VAL A 84 -0.15 1.56 1.74
N ASP A 85 -1.27 0.88 1.93
CA ASP A 85 -2.46 1.10 1.14
C ASP A 85 -3.71 1.08 2.02
N ASP A 86 -4.61 2.04 1.78
CA ASP A 86 -5.85 2.23 2.52
C ASP A 86 -5.64 2.08 4.05
N PHE A 87 -4.75 2.92 4.59
CA PHE A 87 -4.31 2.81 5.98
C PHE A 87 -5.34 3.31 6.98
N ASP A 88 -6.17 4.30 6.59
CA ASP A 88 -7.26 4.84 7.37
C ASP A 88 -8.62 4.35 6.84
N THR A 89 -9.62 4.32 7.72
CA THR A 89 -11.02 4.11 7.35
C THR A 89 -11.85 5.34 7.69
N ASP A 90 -13.04 5.48 7.04
CA ASP A 90 -13.98 6.56 7.35
C ASP A 90 -14.39 6.55 8.83
N GLU A 91 -14.42 5.38 9.47
CA GLU A 91 -14.74 5.27 10.90
C GLU A 91 -13.62 5.82 11.77
N ASP A 92 -12.36 5.55 11.41
CA ASP A 92 -11.19 6.03 12.16
C ASP A 92 -11.11 7.56 12.18
N THR A 93 -11.47 8.21 11.07
CA THR A 93 -11.40 9.69 10.94
C THR A 93 -12.39 10.43 11.83
N LYS A 94 -13.39 9.73 12.39
CA LYS A 94 -14.30 10.29 13.40
C LYS A 94 -13.63 10.48 14.76
N ASN A 95 -12.49 9.82 14.99
CA ASN A 95 -11.76 9.90 16.26
C ASN A 95 -10.28 10.22 16.03
N PRO A 96 -9.85 11.46 16.29
CA PRO A 96 -8.46 11.89 16.10
C PRO A 96 -7.44 11.03 16.86
N ASP A 97 -7.82 10.46 18.02
CA ASP A 97 -6.91 9.61 18.79
C ASP A 97 -6.60 8.28 18.07
N ILE A 98 -7.51 7.78 17.24
CA ILE A 98 -7.28 6.58 16.43
C ILE A 98 -6.30 6.90 15.32
N ILE A 99 -6.48 8.02 14.61
CA ILE A 99 -5.55 8.48 13.59
C ILE A 99 -4.17 8.69 14.18
N GLN A 100 -4.08 9.33 15.36
CA GLN A 100 -2.81 9.53 16.04
C GLN A 100 -2.13 8.20 16.40
N LYS A 101 -2.85 7.24 16.97
CA LYS A 101 -2.30 5.91 17.30
C LYS A 101 -1.79 5.16 16.06
N ARG A 102 -2.49 5.25 14.92
CA ARG A 102 -2.05 4.65 13.67
C ARG A 102 -0.77 5.31 13.16
N TRP A 103 -0.74 6.63 13.19
CA TRP A 103 0.44 7.39 12.79
C TRP A 103 1.63 7.09 13.69
N ASP A 104 1.44 7.05 15.01
CA ASP A 104 2.47 6.68 15.98
C ASP A 104 3.02 5.27 15.70
N TRP A 105 2.16 4.32 15.35
CA TRP A 105 2.59 2.98 14.97
C TRP A 105 3.40 2.98 13.68
N TRP A 106 2.97 3.73 12.67
CA TRP A 106 3.74 3.91 11.45
C TRP A 106 5.11 4.50 11.75
N GLU A 107 5.16 5.62 12.42
CA GLU A 107 6.37 6.41 12.65
C GLU A 107 7.34 5.73 13.62
N ASN A 108 6.84 5.10 14.69
CA ASN A 108 7.66 4.57 15.77
C ASN A 108 7.88 3.05 15.72
N ALA A 109 7.04 2.31 14.98
CA ALA A 109 7.15 0.86 14.91
C ALA A 109 7.54 0.36 13.51
N LEU A 110 6.80 0.72 12.45
CA LEU A 110 7.04 0.17 11.12
C LEU A 110 8.18 0.89 10.38
N TYR A 111 8.11 2.20 10.27
CA TYR A 111 9.09 3.00 9.52
C TYR A 111 10.54 2.79 10.01
N PRO A 112 10.83 2.67 11.31
CA PRO A 112 12.20 2.40 11.81
C PRO A 112 12.71 0.99 11.54
N THR A 113 11.89 0.06 11.02
CA THR A 113 12.37 -1.29 10.68
C THR A 113 13.29 -1.29 9.47
N ARG A 114 13.17 -0.28 8.60
CA ARG A 114 14.00 -0.12 7.41
C ARG A 114 15.48 0.06 7.73
N SER A 115 16.33 -0.12 6.73
CA SER A 115 17.74 0.22 6.85
C SER A 115 17.92 1.74 6.83
N ILE A 116 18.89 2.24 7.61
CA ILE A 116 19.32 3.65 7.55
C ILE A 116 20.36 3.84 6.44
N SER A 117 21.21 2.83 6.23
CA SER A 117 22.34 2.89 5.29
C SER A 117 21.97 2.50 3.86
N GLU A 118 20.81 1.86 3.66
CA GLU A 118 20.36 1.41 2.34
C GLU A 118 19.09 2.14 1.90
N PRO A 119 18.98 2.54 0.65
CA PRO A 119 17.79 3.22 0.15
C PRO A 119 16.54 2.35 0.30
N THR A 120 15.53 2.86 0.97
CA THR A 120 14.22 2.22 1.11
C THR A 120 13.21 2.93 0.22
N LEU A 121 12.43 2.17 -0.54
CA LEU A 121 11.27 2.67 -1.25
C LEU A 121 10.07 2.64 -0.30
N VAL A 122 9.50 3.79 -0.02
CA VAL A 122 8.24 3.91 0.73
C VAL A 122 7.18 4.42 -0.23
N ILE A 123 6.09 3.68 -0.36
CA ILE A 123 4.93 4.05 -1.16
C ILE A 123 3.74 4.10 -0.22
N PHE A 124 3.11 5.25 -0.14
CA PHE A 124 1.90 5.45 0.66
C PHE A 124 0.75 5.80 -0.27
N CYS A 125 -0.22 4.91 -0.38
CA CYS A 125 -1.41 5.06 -1.20
C CYS A 125 -2.65 5.16 -0.31
N GLY A 126 -3.65 5.89 -0.77
CA GLY A 126 -4.92 6.00 -0.07
C GLY A 126 -5.73 7.19 -0.54
N ASN A 127 -6.97 7.26 -0.09
CA ASN A 127 -7.85 8.38 -0.33
C ASN A 127 -7.72 9.45 0.76
N ILE A 128 -7.80 10.72 0.39
CA ILE A 128 -7.93 11.82 1.35
C ILE A 128 -9.38 11.86 1.82
N ILE A 129 -9.65 11.16 2.92
CA ILE A 129 -11.01 11.03 3.49
C ILE A 129 -11.30 12.05 4.60
N ALA A 130 -10.27 12.72 5.10
CA ALA A 130 -10.37 13.78 6.10
C ALA A 130 -9.20 14.76 5.97
N LYS A 131 -9.34 15.96 6.56
CA LYS A 131 -8.26 16.95 6.60
C LYS A 131 -7.03 16.44 7.37
N ASP A 132 -7.25 15.66 8.42
CA ASP A 132 -6.20 14.99 9.18
C ASP A 132 -6.43 13.47 9.07
N CYS A 133 -5.63 12.82 8.24
CA CYS A 133 -5.56 11.38 8.08
C CYS A 133 -4.13 10.98 7.72
N CYS A 134 -3.80 9.69 7.86
CA CYS A 134 -2.41 9.26 7.72
C CYS A 134 -1.85 9.49 6.31
N VAL A 135 -2.66 9.40 5.25
CA VAL A 135 -2.20 9.68 3.88
C VAL A 135 -1.82 11.16 3.71
N VAL A 136 -2.52 12.09 4.35
CA VAL A 136 -2.17 13.53 4.32
C VAL A 136 -0.85 13.76 5.06
N ARG A 137 -0.71 13.21 6.27
CA ARG A 137 0.54 13.28 7.06
C ARG A 137 1.72 12.68 6.30
N ALA A 138 1.51 11.55 5.62
CA ALA A 138 2.54 10.93 4.79
C ALA A 138 2.94 11.83 3.61
N GLY A 139 1.98 12.52 2.98
CA GLY A 139 2.23 13.45 1.89
C GLY A 139 3.09 14.65 2.31
N GLU A 140 2.90 15.16 3.54
CA GLU A 140 3.71 16.27 4.09
C GLU A 140 5.19 15.87 4.30
N MET A 141 5.48 14.57 4.45
CA MET A 141 6.83 14.03 4.65
C MET A 141 7.44 13.42 3.38
N ALA A 142 6.66 13.28 2.32
CA ALA A 142 7.07 12.58 1.12
C ALA A 142 8.05 13.41 0.26
N ASP A 143 9.01 12.74 -0.37
CA ASP A 143 9.87 13.34 -1.38
C ASP A 143 9.08 13.74 -2.64
N SER A 144 7.97 13.06 -2.90
CA SER A 144 7.05 13.34 -4.00
C SER A 144 5.63 12.98 -3.59
N TRP A 145 4.69 13.86 -3.85
CA TRP A 145 3.28 13.66 -3.61
C TRP A 145 2.46 14.00 -4.85
N ASP A 146 1.65 13.06 -5.29
CA ASP A 146 0.76 13.22 -6.43
C ASP A 146 -0.70 12.96 -6.02
N ILE A 147 -1.59 13.92 -6.29
CA ILE A 147 -3.01 13.82 -6.01
C ILE A 147 -3.74 13.63 -7.32
N VAL A 148 -4.28 12.42 -7.52
CA VAL A 148 -5.07 12.06 -8.70
C VAL A 148 -6.53 12.37 -8.45
N ASN A 149 -7.02 13.45 -9.05
CA ASN A 149 -8.43 13.79 -9.03
C ASN A 149 -9.15 13.16 -10.24
N ILE A 150 -10.46 12.90 -10.12
CA ILE A 150 -11.26 12.37 -11.24
C ILE A 150 -11.36 13.37 -12.40
N ARG A 151 -11.28 14.66 -12.11
CA ARG A 151 -11.21 15.76 -13.07
C ARG A 151 -9.96 16.61 -12.86
N ASP A 152 -9.40 17.08 -13.95
CA ASP A 152 -8.31 18.05 -13.92
C ASP A 152 -8.81 19.46 -13.53
N LYS A 153 -7.90 20.42 -13.46
CA LYS A 153 -8.20 21.83 -13.14
C LYS A 153 -9.09 22.53 -14.17
N ASN A 154 -9.23 21.97 -15.38
CA ASN A 154 -10.07 22.48 -16.45
C ASN A 154 -11.45 21.79 -16.47
N GLY A 155 -11.68 20.83 -15.56
CA GLY A 155 -12.92 20.08 -15.46
C GLY A 155 -13.01 18.85 -16.36
N PHE A 156 -11.93 18.46 -17.03
CA PHE A 156 -11.89 17.27 -17.88
C PHE A 156 -11.46 16.02 -17.10
N SER A 157 -11.94 14.86 -17.54
CA SER A 157 -11.52 13.57 -16.99
C SER A 157 -10.00 13.41 -17.02
N THR A 158 -9.41 13.01 -15.89
CA THR A 158 -7.98 12.69 -15.81
C THR A 158 -7.63 11.32 -16.41
N TRP A 159 -8.65 10.50 -16.66
CA TRP A 159 -8.49 9.18 -17.28
C TRP A 159 -9.65 8.89 -18.25
N PRO A 160 -9.70 9.59 -19.40
CA PRO A 160 -10.84 9.54 -20.32
C PRO A 160 -11.10 8.17 -20.95
N GLU A 161 -10.04 7.32 -21.08
CA GLU A 161 -10.19 5.97 -21.61
C GLU A 161 -11.00 5.05 -20.68
N LYS A 162 -11.06 5.36 -19.41
CA LYS A 162 -11.79 4.61 -18.38
C LYS A 162 -13.06 5.30 -17.94
N ASN A 163 -13.00 6.61 -17.74
CA ASN A 163 -14.06 7.42 -17.15
C ASN A 163 -14.44 8.53 -18.14
N SER A 164 -15.48 8.31 -18.94
CA SER A 164 -16.01 9.35 -19.83
C SER A 164 -16.61 10.51 -19.01
N GLU A 165 -16.70 11.69 -19.60
CA GLU A 165 -17.33 12.85 -18.97
C GLU A 165 -18.77 12.55 -18.54
N GLU A 166 -19.51 11.82 -19.38
CA GLU A 166 -20.90 11.43 -19.16
C GLU A 166 -21.04 10.47 -17.95
N ASP A 167 -20.12 9.52 -17.81
CA ASP A 167 -20.10 8.58 -16.68
C ASP A 167 -19.76 9.28 -15.36
N ILE A 168 -18.83 10.22 -15.41
CA ILE A 168 -18.46 11.05 -14.25
C ILE A 168 -19.68 11.89 -13.83
N ASP A 169 -20.31 12.61 -14.75
CA ASP A 169 -21.47 13.47 -14.45
C ASP A 169 -22.63 12.65 -13.89
N ARG A 170 -22.94 11.51 -14.53
CA ARG A 170 -23.97 10.59 -14.06
C ARG A 170 -23.68 10.07 -12.65
N THR A 171 -22.43 9.81 -12.33
CA THR A 171 -22.03 9.33 -11.00
C THR A 171 -22.13 10.42 -9.97
N LEU A 172 -21.56 11.60 -10.26
CA LEU A 172 -21.56 12.75 -9.35
C LEU A 172 -22.97 13.27 -9.06
N SER A 173 -23.88 13.21 -10.05
CA SER A 173 -25.29 13.60 -9.86
C SER A 173 -26.05 12.73 -8.84
N LYS A 174 -25.57 11.52 -8.57
CA LYS A 174 -26.15 10.58 -7.60
C LYS A 174 -25.55 10.69 -6.19
N ILE A 175 -24.42 11.35 -6.07
CA ILE A 175 -23.76 11.58 -4.79
C ILE A 175 -24.47 12.73 -4.07
N SER A 176 -24.84 12.54 -2.81
CA SER A 176 -25.50 13.61 -2.05
C SER A 176 -24.60 14.85 -1.95
N LYS A 177 -25.18 16.04 -2.00
CA LYS A 177 -24.46 17.33 -1.89
C LYS A 177 -23.59 17.44 -0.63
N LYS A 178 -23.82 16.60 0.39
CA LYS A 178 -22.98 16.50 1.60
C LYS A 178 -21.63 15.82 1.40
N ALA A 179 -21.51 14.98 0.38
CA ALA A 179 -20.26 14.31 0.03
C ALA A 179 -19.44 15.09 -1.02
N ALA A 180 -19.99 16.18 -1.54
CA ALA A 180 -19.39 17.00 -2.59
C ALA A 180 -18.82 18.34 -2.07
N GLN A 181 -18.84 18.56 -0.76
CA GLN A 181 -18.23 19.69 -0.04
C GLN A 181 -17.06 19.21 0.83
#